data_a607bc9813cc83775f3d67509c1e94b7
#
_entry.id   a607bc9813cc83775f3d67509c1e94b7
#
_cell.length_a   1.000
_cell.length_b   1.000
_cell.length_c   1.000
_cell.angle_alpha   90.00
_cell.angle_beta   90.00
_cell.angle_gamma   90.00
#
_symmetry.space_group_name_H-M   'P 1'
#
loop_
_entity.id
_entity.type
_entity.pdbx_description
1 polymer ?
#
loop_
_entity_poly.entity_id
_entity_poly.type
_entity_poly.pdbx_seq_one_letter_code
_entity_poly.pdbx_strand_id
1 'polypeptide(L)'
;MKTYSFGTLPLLAAAWLAALSPFTASAGQAPKVGDTAPLIQGQDQDGKTWKLADVVGKKVVLLYFYPKDDTPGCTKEACGFRDRMADLKKEKVEVIGVSFDTAASHQKFIAKYNLNFPLLADSDGKIADAYGVRMTGRDMARRVSFLIGLDGKIAHVTDTPSADTHLSEMKEAVEKLNKR
;
A
#
# COMPACT_ATOMS: atom_id res chain seq x y z
N MET A 1 -4.39 -78.87 -10.87
CA MET A 1 -3.64 -77.65 -11.20
C MET A 1 -4.65 -76.52 -11.27
N LYS A 2 -4.72 -75.60 -10.30
CA LYS A 2 -5.62 -74.44 -10.28
C LYS A 2 -4.75 -73.20 -10.52
N THR A 3 -4.97 -72.53 -11.64
CA THR A 3 -4.30 -71.31 -12.01
C THR A 3 -5.06 -70.11 -11.46
N TYR A 4 -4.41 -69.33 -10.56
CA TYR A 4 -4.93 -68.07 -10.06
C TYR A 4 -4.51 -66.91 -10.99
N SER A 5 -5.52 -66.25 -11.54
CA SER A 5 -5.33 -65.01 -12.33
C SER A 5 -5.25 -63.83 -11.40
N PHE A 6 -4.13 -63.08 -11.43
CA PHE A 6 -3.96 -61.81 -10.73
C PHE A 6 -4.57 -60.70 -11.57
N GLY A 7 -5.68 -60.13 -11.07
CA GLY A 7 -6.28 -58.92 -11.64
C GLY A 7 -5.50 -57.70 -11.23
N THR A 8 -5.03 -56.93 -12.20
CA THR A 8 -4.38 -55.64 -12.00
C THR A 8 -5.44 -54.57 -11.77
N LEU A 9 -5.45 -53.93 -10.57
CA LEU A 9 -6.22 -52.72 -10.30
C LEU A 9 -5.52 -51.49 -10.93
N PRO A 10 -6.24 -50.59 -11.62
CA PRO A 10 -5.67 -49.36 -12.07
C PRO A 10 -5.63 -48.34 -10.90
N LEU A 11 -4.45 -47.79 -10.62
CA LEU A 11 -4.26 -46.65 -9.76
C LEU A 11 -4.88 -45.41 -10.42
N LEU A 12 -6.00 -44.94 -9.88
CA LEU A 12 -6.56 -43.63 -10.20
C LEU A 12 -5.70 -42.55 -9.49
N ALA A 13 -4.77 -41.96 -10.20
CA ALA A 13 -4.07 -40.78 -9.79
C ALA A 13 -5.03 -39.58 -9.89
N ALA A 14 -5.60 -39.17 -8.75
CA ALA A 14 -6.36 -37.94 -8.65
C ALA A 14 -5.38 -36.76 -8.73
N ALA A 15 -5.25 -36.14 -9.89
CA ALA A 15 -4.54 -34.90 -10.07
C ALA A 15 -5.34 -33.76 -9.44
N TRP A 16 -4.90 -33.30 -8.28
CA TRP A 16 -5.38 -32.05 -7.69
C TRP A 16 -4.83 -30.87 -8.51
N LEU A 17 -5.61 -30.37 -9.45
CA LEU A 17 -5.38 -29.06 -10.06
C LEU A 17 -5.75 -28.00 -9.00
N ALA A 18 -4.76 -27.47 -8.31
CA ALA A 18 -4.92 -26.23 -7.56
C ALA A 18 -5.21 -25.12 -8.58
N ALA A 19 -6.47 -24.71 -8.65
CA ALA A 19 -6.88 -23.56 -9.43
C ALA A 19 -6.24 -22.31 -8.83
N LEU A 20 -5.13 -21.86 -9.40
CA LEU A 20 -4.62 -20.50 -9.22
C LEU A 20 -5.66 -19.56 -9.84
N SER A 21 -6.58 -19.07 -9.04
CA SER A 21 -7.46 -17.97 -9.45
C SER A 21 -6.60 -16.77 -9.76
N PRO A 22 -6.61 -16.23 -10.98
CA PRO A 22 -5.91 -14.98 -11.25
C PRO A 22 -6.58 -13.89 -10.40
N PHE A 23 -5.78 -13.28 -9.54
CA PHE A 23 -6.18 -12.11 -8.76
C PHE A 23 -6.36 -10.94 -9.73
N THR A 24 -7.56 -10.77 -10.27
CA THR A 24 -7.90 -9.60 -11.08
C THR A 24 -8.14 -8.44 -10.14
N ALA A 25 -7.11 -7.63 -9.90
CA ALA A 25 -7.32 -6.29 -9.37
C ALA A 25 -8.21 -5.53 -10.36
N SER A 26 -9.41 -5.15 -9.93
CA SER A 26 -10.31 -4.29 -10.72
C SER A 26 -9.64 -2.92 -10.83
N ALA A 27 -9.03 -2.63 -11.99
CA ALA A 27 -8.47 -1.32 -12.26
C ALA A 27 -9.61 -0.28 -12.25
N GLY A 28 -9.53 0.69 -11.33
CA GLY A 28 -10.40 1.88 -11.35
C GLY A 28 -11.23 2.18 -10.11
N GLN A 29 -11.38 1.28 -9.14
CA GLN A 29 -12.08 1.58 -7.89
C GLN A 29 -11.12 1.51 -6.71
N ALA A 30 -11.15 2.57 -5.86
CA ALA A 30 -10.35 2.56 -4.63
C ALA A 30 -10.76 1.40 -3.71
N PRO A 31 -9.79 0.67 -3.13
CA PRO A 31 -10.08 -0.41 -2.19
C PRO A 31 -10.76 0.14 -0.94
N LYS A 32 -11.69 -0.66 -0.38
CA LYS A 32 -12.45 -0.33 0.82
C LYS A 32 -11.91 -1.07 2.03
N VAL A 33 -12.34 -0.64 3.21
CA VAL A 33 -12.02 -1.36 4.46
C VAL A 33 -12.47 -2.81 4.36
N GLY A 34 -11.55 -3.74 4.66
CA GLY A 34 -11.73 -5.18 4.56
C GLY A 34 -11.21 -5.79 3.26
N ASP A 35 -11.03 -5.02 2.19
CA ASP A 35 -10.46 -5.51 0.93
C ASP A 35 -8.96 -5.83 1.11
N THR A 36 -8.46 -6.77 0.32
CA THR A 36 -7.01 -6.99 0.22
C THR A 36 -6.36 -5.81 -0.48
N ALA A 37 -5.30 -5.24 0.12
CA ALA A 37 -4.55 -4.14 -0.46
C ALA A 37 -3.89 -4.56 -1.78
N PRO A 38 -4.03 -3.79 -2.87
CA PRO A 38 -3.30 -4.04 -4.10
C PRO A 38 -1.80 -4.08 -3.84
N LEU A 39 -1.14 -5.17 -4.26
CA LEU A 39 0.31 -5.30 -4.13
C LEU A 39 0.99 -4.39 -5.15
N ILE A 40 1.68 -3.40 -4.64
CA ILE A 40 2.41 -2.41 -5.43
C ILE A 40 3.91 -2.49 -5.18
N GLN A 41 4.66 -1.99 -6.14
CA GLN A 41 6.08 -1.68 -6.01
C GLN A 41 6.38 -0.36 -6.72
N GLY A 42 7.37 0.37 -6.21
CA GLY A 42 7.82 1.62 -6.79
C GLY A 42 9.25 1.94 -6.40
N GLN A 43 9.87 2.90 -7.07
CA GLN A 43 11.17 3.42 -6.67
C GLN A 43 10.97 4.59 -5.73
N ASP A 44 11.74 4.60 -4.64
CA ASP A 44 11.78 5.74 -3.73
C ASP A 44 12.66 6.88 -4.30
N GLN A 45 12.82 7.95 -3.54
CA GLN A 45 13.62 9.12 -3.88
C GLN A 45 15.09 8.81 -4.18
N ASP A 46 15.62 7.68 -3.71
CA ASP A 46 17.01 7.25 -3.89
C ASP A 46 17.14 6.17 -4.97
N GLY A 47 16.06 5.88 -5.70
CA GLY A 47 16.01 4.85 -6.74
C GLY A 47 15.95 3.42 -6.18
N LYS A 48 15.78 3.25 -4.86
CA LYS A 48 15.61 1.96 -4.23
C LYS A 48 14.19 1.44 -4.45
N THR A 49 14.06 0.20 -4.87
CA THR A 49 12.76 -0.43 -5.03
C THR A 49 12.15 -0.77 -3.68
N TRP A 50 10.96 -0.24 -3.41
CA TRP A 50 10.10 -0.60 -2.29
C TRP A 50 8.95 -1.48 -2.79
N LYS A 51 8.58 -2.52 -2.03
CA LYS A 51 7.48 -3.44 -2.37
C LYS A 51 6.59 -3.65 -1.16
N LEU A 52 5.28 -3.52 -1.34
CA LEU A 52 4.31 -3.80 -0.28
C LEU A 52 4.41 -5.26 0.19
N ALA A 53 4.63 -6.20 -0.74
CA ALA A 53 4.78 -7.62 -0.43
C ALA A 53 5.91 -7.94 0.56
N ASP A 54 6.96 -7.12 0.63
CA ASP A 54 8.09 -7.33 1.54
C ASP A 54 7.78 -6.87 2.97
N VAL A 55 6.73 -6.06 3.15
CA VAL A 55 6.34 -5.40 4.41
C VAL A 55 5.10 -6.04 5.05
N VAL A 56 4.13 -6.43 4.25
CA VAL A 56 2.92 -7.13 4.73
C VAL A 56 3.28 -8.36 5.55
N GLY A 57 2.59 -8.57 6.65
CA GLY A 57 2.87 -9.60 7.65
C GLY A 57 3.94 -9.24 8.69
N LYS A 58 4.70 -8.16 8.48
CA LYS A 58 5.78 -7.70 9.37
C LYS A 58 5.46 -6.36 10.03
N LYS A 59 4.83 -5.46 9.29
CA LYS A 59 4.46 -4.12 9.74
C LYS A 59 3.09 -3.72 9.21
N VAL A 60 2.42 -2.84 9.93
CA VAL A 60 1.30 -2.06 9.43
C VAL A 60 1.85 -1.02 8.47
N VAL A 61 1.17 -0.77 7.35
CA VAL A 61 1.60 0.25 6.38
C VAL A 61 0.59 1.39 6.32
N LEU A 62 1.06 2.61 6.56
CA LEU A 62 0.34 3.83 6.28
C LEU A 62 0.79 4.32 4.89
N LEU A 63 -0.01 4.01 3.88
CA LEU A 63 0.21 4.41 2.49
C LEU A 63 -0.63 5.64 2.21
N TYR A 64 0.00 6.80 1.92
CA TYR A 64 -0.76 8.00 1.62
C TYR A 64 -0.40 8.55 0.23
N PHE A 65 -1.44 8.86 -0.53
CA PHE A 65 -1.36 9.52 -1.83
C PHE A 65 -1.61 11.01 -1.66
N TYR A 66 -0.83 11.83 -2.35
CA TYR A 66 -0.96 13.28 -2.29
C TYR A 66 -0.73 13.91 -3.67
N PRO A 67 -1.34 15.08 -3.94
CA PRO A 67 -1.30 15.69 -5.29
C PRO A 67 0.08 16.09 -5.75
N LYS A 68 0.90 16.76 -4.93
CA LYS A 68 2.17 17.33 -5.38
C LYS A 68 3.08 17.73 -4.23
N ASP A 69 4.40 17.50 -4.41
CA ASP A 69 5.45 17.96 -3.51
C ASP A 69 5.41 19.46 -3.27
N ASP A 70 5.83 19.86 -2.07
CA ASP A 70 6.06 21.25 -1.68
C ASP A 70 4.84 22.19 -1.85
N THR A 71 3.62 21.65 -1.87
CA THR A 71 2.40 22.44 -1.77
C THR A 71 1.93 22.54 -0.32
N PRO A 72 1.21 23.62 0.08
CA PRO A 72 0.90 23.86 1.50
C PRO A 72 0.22 22.69 2.21
N GLY A 73 -0.82 22.09 1.61
CA GLY A 73 -1.55 20.97 2.21
C GLY A 73 -0.72 19.70 2.27
N CYS A 74 0.04 19.38 1.20
CA CYS A 74 0.89 18.19 1.16
C CYS A 74 2.09 18.32 2.12
N THR A 75 2.66 19.51 2.23
CA THR A 75 3.71 19.80 3.21
C THR A 75 3.20 19.63 4.64
N LYS A 76 2.01 20.15 4.94
CA LYS A 76 1.39 19.99 6.26
C LYS A 76 1.19 18.52 6.62
N GLU A 77 0.66 17.72 5.69
CA GLU A 77 0.45 16.29 5.90
C GLU A 77 1.77 15.54 6.11
N ALA A 78 2.75 15.73 5.22
CA ALA A 78 4.05 15.09 5.31
C ALA A 78 4.80 15.45 6.61
N CYS A 79 4.81 16.74 7.00
CA CYS A 79 5.39 17.18 8.27
C CYS A 79 4.67 16.59 9.48
N GLY A 80 3.34 16.49 9.43
CA GLY A 80 2.55 15.88 10.50
C GLY A 80 2.87 14.38 10.68
N PHE A 81 3.05 13.62 9.61
CA PHE A 81 3.52 12.23 9.70
C PHE A 81 4.97 12.15 10.19
N ARG A 82 5.88 13.01 9.68
CA ARG A 82 7.27 13.10 10.14
C ARG A 82 7.37 13.27 11.66
N ASP A 83 6.61 14.20 12.21
CA ASP A 83 6.66 14.56 13.62
C ASP A 83 6.18 13.42 14.52
N ARG A 84 5.40 12.49 13.96
CA ARG A 84 4.87 11.30 14.65
C ARG A 84 5.65 10.02 14.40
N MET A 85 6.70 10.06 13.57
CA MET A 85 7.44 8.86 13.18
C MET A 85 8.01 8.07 14.36
N ALA A 86 8.40 8.74 15.46
CA ALA A 86 8.92 8.04 16.64
C ALA A 86 7.86 7.11 17.26
N ASP A 87 6.60 7.56 17.33
CA ASP A 87 5.50 6.77 17.87
C ASP A 87 5.03 5.73 16.87
N LEU A 88 4.89 6.08 15.58
CA LEU A 88 4.54 5.14 14.52
C LEU A 88 5.53 3.97 14.43
N LYS A 89 6.84 4.24 14.59
CA LYS A 89 7.86 3.17 14.63
C LYS A 89 7.72 2.25 15.83
N LYS A 90 7.40 2.77 17.02
CA LYS A 90 7.10 1.94 18.21
C LYS A 90 5.90 1.03 17.95
N GLU A 91 4.92 1.53 17.24
CA GLU A 91 3.70 0.81 16.84
C GLU A 91 3.90 -0.09 15.61
N LYS A 92 5.14 -0.25 15.12
CA LYS A 92 5.52 -1.02 13.93
C LYS A 92 4.76 -0.59 12.66
N VAL A 93 4.49 0.70 12.55
CA VAL A 93 3.90 1.31 11.36
C VAL A 93 4.99 1.83 10.44
N GLU A 94 4.93 1.48 9.16
CA GLU A 94 5.75 2.03 8.10
C GLU A 94 4.94 3.04 7.30
N VAL A 95 5.47 4.27 7.16
CA VAL A 95 4.83 5.35 6.41
C VAL A 95 5.44 5.43 5.02
N ILE A 96 4.60 5.47 3.99
CA ILE A 96 4.99 5.58 2.59
C ILE A 96 4.12 6.64 1.93
N GLY A 97 4.76 7.67 1.36
CA GLY A 97 4.08 8.66 0.53
C GLY A 97 4.18 8.28 -0.95
N VAL A 98 3.17 8.63 -1.74
CA VAL A 98 3.14 8.39 -3.19
C VAL A 98 2.60 9.61 -3.90
N SER A 99 3.32 10.11 -4.89
CA SER A 99 2.81 11.11 -5.83
C SER A 99 3.38 10.90 -7.23
N PHE A 100 2.88 11.67 -8.19
CA PHE A 100 3.38 11.65 -9.58
C PHE A 100 4.70 12.42 -9.75
N ASP A 101 5.19 13.04 -8.69
CA ASP A 101 6.47 13.74 -8.73
C ASP A 101 7.64 12.79 -8.99
N THR A 102 8.73 13.34 -9.52
CA THR A 102 9.94 12.57 -9.80
C THR A 102 10.76 12.32 -8.53
N ALA A 103 11.62 11.30 -8.55
CA ALA A 103 12.56 11.03 -7.46
C ALA A 103 13.40 12.29 -7.09
N ALA A 104 13.82 13.06 -8.09
CA ALA A 104 14.56 14.31 -7.84
C ALA A 104 13.73 15.39 -7.14
N SER A 105 12.41 15.45 -7.40
CA SER A 105 11.47 16.32 -6.65
C SER A 105 11.34 15.84 -5.20
N HIS A 106 11.12 14.56 -5.00
CA HIS A 106 11.04 13.94 -3.67
C HIS A 106 12.31 14.19 -2.83
N GLN A 107 13.50 14.07 -3.43
CA GLN A 107 14.76 14.38 -2.73
C GLN A 107 14.78 15.82 -2.20
N LYS A 108 14.36 16.79 -3.03
CA LYS A 108 14.28 18.19 -2.61
C LYS A 108 13.24 18.42 -1.51
N PHE A 109 12.07 17.79 -1.64
CA PHE A 109 10.99 17.88 -0.67
C PHE A 109 11.41 17.28 0.68
N ILE A 110 12.00 16.08 0.67
CA ILE A 110 12.55 15.41 1.84
C ILE A 110 13.62 16.28 2.52
N ALA A 111 14.60 16.80 1.74
CA ALA A 111 15.68 17.61 2.28
C ALA A 111 15.16 18.93 2.89
N LYS A 112 14.21 19.58 2.21
CA LYS A 112 13.65 20.87 2.64
C LYS A 112 12.90 20.77 3.98
N TYR A 113 12.18 19.67 4.19
CA TYR A 113 11.32 19.51 5.36
C TYR A 113 11.81 18.42 6.33
N ASN A 114 13.01 17.86 6.12
CA ASN A 114 13.59 16.80 6.93
C ASN A 114 12.63 15.60 7.10
N LEU A 115 11.98 15.18 6.01
CA LEU A 115 11.10 14.02 6.04
C LEU A 115 11.95 12.76 6.31
N ASN A 116 11.42 11.84 7.14
CA ASN A 116 12.16 10.70 7.68
C ASN A 116 11.52 9.35 7.31
N PHE A 117 10.82 9.33 6.19
CA PHE A 117 10.19 8.16 5.57
C PHE A 117 10.28 8.27 4.03
N PRO A 118 10.17 7.15 3.29
CA PRO A 118 10.30 7.16 1.84
C PRO A 118 9.09 7.75 1.13
N LEU A 119 9.37 8.36 -0.04
CA LEU A 119 8.38 8.81 -1.01
C LEU A 119 8.58 8.05 -2.32
N LEU A 120 7.54 7.41 -2.85
CA LEU A 120 7.57 6.67 -4.10
C LEU A 120 7.21 7.57 -5.28
N ALA A 121 8.08 7.57 -6.29
CA ALA A 121 7.88 8.31 -7.53
C ALA A 121 6.98 7.48 -8.48
N ASP A 122 5.70 7.84 -8.57
CA ASP A 122 4.70 7.20 -9.43
C ASP A 122 4.47 8.05 -10.70
N SER A 123 5.55 8.40 -11.41
CA SER A 123 5.49 9.35 -12.54
C SER A 123 4.64 8.85 -13.72
N ASP A 124 4.39 7.55 -13.85
CA ASP A 124 3.48 6.96 -14.83
C ASP A 124 2.06 6.70 -14.26
N GLY A 125 1.88 6.89 -12.96
CA GLY A 125 0.60 6.79 -12.27
C GLY A 125 0.08 5.37 -12.05
N LYS A 126 0.89 4.34 -12.25
CA LYS A 126 0.47 2.95 -12.11
C LYS A 126 0.07 2.59 -10.69
N ILE A 127 0.75 3.14 -9.69
CA ILE A 127 0.43 2.90 -8.28
C ILE A 127 -0.90 3.60 -7.94
N ALA A 128 -1.07 4.84 -8.38
CA ALA A 128 -2.31 5.59 -8.21
C ALA A 128 -3.50 4.92 -8.92
N ASP A 129 -3.28 4.35 -10.10
CA ASP A 129 -4.31 3.60 -10.85
C ASP A 129 -4.69 2.31 -10.12
N ALA A 130 -3.72 1.58 -9.58
CA ALA A 130 -3.97 0.35 -8.82
C ALA A 130 -4.82 0.59 -7.56
N TYR A 131 -4.69 1.79 -6.96
CA TYR A 131 -5.48 2.21 -5.80
C TYR A 131 -6.72 3.07 -6.18
N GLY A 132 -6.99 3.28 -7.48
CA GLY A 132 -8.15 4.06 -7.95
C GLY A 132 -8.16 5.51 -7.45
N VAL A 133 -6.98 6.11 -7.24
CA VAL A 133 -6.84 7.46 -6.66
C VAL A 133 -6.33 8.50 -7.67
N ARG A 134 -6.09 8.12 -8.93
CA ARG A 134 -5.74 9.11 -9.97
C ARG A 134 -6.87 10.12 -10.15
N MET A 135 -6.56 11.39 -10.25
CA MET A 135 -7.52 12.43 -10.60
C MET A 135 -7.87 12.38 -12.09
N THR A 136 -9.17 12.40 -12.39
CA THR A 136 -9.63 12.40 -13.79
C THR A 136 -9.08 13.60 -14.55
N GLY A 137 -8.42 13.33 -15.70
CA GLY A 137 -7.86 14.37 -16.58
C GLY A 137 -6.63 15.10 -16.04
N ARG A 138 -5.96 14.56 -15.02
CA ARG A 138 -4.74 15.15 -14.45
C ARG A 138 -3.72 14.07 -14.08
N ASP A 139 -2.45 14.36 -14.30
CA ASP A 139 -1.35 13.51 -13.84
C ASP A 139 -1.01 13.85 -12.38
N MET A 140 -1.93 13.51 -11.50
CA MET A 140 -1.78 13.63 -10.05
C MET A 140 -2.76 12.71 -9.30
N ALA A 141 -2.42 12.37 -8.08
CA ALA A 141 -3.31 11.64 -7.18
C ALA A 141 -4.24 12.57 -6.40
N ARG A 142 -5.44 12.07 -6.06
CA ARG A 142 -6.25 12.64 -4.98
C ARG A 142 -5.52 12.44 -3.66
N ARG A 143 -5.86 13.24 -2.66
CA ARG A 143 -5.39 13.01 -1.29
C ARG A 143 -6.20 11.88 -0.69
N VAL A 144 -5.59 10.70 -0.56
CA VAL A 144 -6.21 9.51 0.03
C VAL A 144 -5.16 8.77 0.84
N SER A 145 -5.48 8.39 2.06
CA SER A 145 -4.61 7.57 2.91
C SER A 145 -5.27 6.23 3.21
N PHE A 146 -4.47 5.17 3.14
CA PHE A 146 -4.85 3.81 3.46
C PHE A 146 -4.01 3.29 4.62
N LEU A 147 -4.65 2.72 5.64
CA LEU A 147 -3.98 1.94 6.65
C LEU A 147 -4.12 0.46 6.30
N ILE A 148 -3.02 -0.23 6.11
CA ILE A 148 -2.96 -1.64 5.72
C ILE A 148 -2.49 -2.44 6.92
N GLY A 149 -3.31 -3.38 7.37
CA GLY A 149 -3.02 -4.24 8.51
C GLY A 149 -1.95 -5.29 8.22
N LEU A 150 -1.50 -5.99 9.27
CA LEU A 150 -0.54 -7.10 9.14
C LEU A 150 -1.07 -8.23 8.25
N ASP A 151 -2.39 -8.41 8.16
CA ASP A 151 -3.06 -9.37 7.29
C ASP A 151 -3.11 -8.97 5.82
N GLY A 152 -2.55 -7.81 5.47
CA GLY A 152 -2.56 -7.26 4.11
C GLY A 152 -3.90 -6.68 3.68
N LYS A 153 -4.85 -6.49 4.60
CA LYS A 153 -6.14 -5.88 4.32
C LYS A 153 -6.17 -4.40 4.67
N ILE A 154 -7.02 -3.66 3.97
CA ILE A 154 -7.31 -2.26 4.29
C ILE A 154 -8.04 -2.20 5.63
N ALA A 155 -7.41 -1.63 6.64
CA ALA A 155 -7.97 -1.44 7.98
C ALA A 155 -8.71 -0.09 8.11
N HIS A 156 -8.27 0.94 7.38
CA HIS A 156 -8.91 2.27 7.35
C HIS A 156 -8.60 2.99 6.04
N VAL A 157 -9.51 3.88 5.63
CA VAL A 157 -9.35 4.75 4.46
C VAL A 157 -9.80 6.15 4.85
N THR A 158 -8.96 7.16 4.55
CA THR A 158 -9.33 8.59 4.61
C THR A 158 -9.26 9.16 3.19
N ASP A 159 -10.38 9.63 2.65
CA ASP A 159 -10.48 10.25 1.31
C ASP A 159 -11.09 11.63 1.43
N THR A 160 -10.27 12.64 1.64
CA THR A 160 -10.67 14.05 1.81
C THR A 160 -9.52 14.98 1.41
N PRO A 161 -9.78 16.22 0.97
CA PRO A 161 -8.71 17.19 0.70
C PRO A 161 -8.00 17.71 1.97
N SER A 162 -8.56 17.49 3.17
CA SER A 162 -8.05 18.03 4.43
C SER A 162 -6.87 17.22 4.99
N ALA A 163 -5.67 17.79 5.01
CA ALA A 163 -4.50 17.19 5.64
C ALA A 163 -4.70 16.90 7.14
N ASP A 164 -5.40 17.79 7.86
CA ASP A 164 -5.67 17.61 9.30
C ASP A 164 -6.51 16.36 9.57
N THR A 165 -7.51 16.12 8.71
CA THR A 165 -8.36 14.93 8.82
C THR A 165 -7.54 13.66 8.63
N HIS A 166 -6.62 13.62 7.63
CA HIS A 166 -5.73 12.48 7.45
C HIS A 166 -4.86 12.23 8.68
N LEU A 167 -4.29 13.28 9.26
CA LEU A 167 -3.44 13.16 10.46
C LEU A 167 -4.22 12.65 11.67
N SER A 168 -5.45 13.15 11.91
CA SER A 168 -6.27 12.73 13.06
C SER A 168 -6.83 11.32 12.88
N GLU A 169 -7.44 11.01 11.72
CA GLU A 169 -8.05 9.71 11.47
C GLU A 169 -7.03 8.58 11.41
N MET A 170 -5.86 8.80 10.77
CA MET A 170 -4.80 7.80 10.74
C MET A 170 -4.23 7.52 12.12
N LYS A 171 -4.11 8.54 12.98
CA LYS A 171 -3.75 8.35 14.40
C LYS A 171 -4.72 7.41 15.10
N GLU A 172 -6.00 7.76 15.06
CA GLU A 172 -7.05 6.98 15.72
C GLU A 172 -7.14 5.55 15.16
N ALA A 173 -6.97 5.39 13.84
CA ALA A 173 -7.01 4.08 13.19
C ALA A 173 -5.84 3.18 13.62
N VAL A 174 -4.62 3.73 13.73
CA VAL A 174 -3.44 3.00 14.23
C VAL A 174 -3.64 2.59 15.68
N GLU A 175 -4.08 3.52 16.56
CA GLU A 175 -4.36 3.23 17.96
C GLU A 175 -5.43 2.13 18.13
N LYS A 176 -6.47 2.15 17.29
CA LYS A 176 -7.54 1.15 17.29
C LYS A 176 -7.06 -0.22 16.82
N LEU A 177 -6.15 -0.25 15.85
CA LEU A 177 -5.59 -1.50 15.32
C LEU A 177 -4.72 -2.20 16.36
N ASN A 178 -3.95 -1.42 17.15
CA ASN A 178 -3.05 -1.93 18.18
C ASN A 178 -3.76 -2.41 19.46
N LYS A 179 -5.03 -2.07 19.64
CA LYS A 179 -5.84 -2.52 20.78
C LYS A 179 -6.56 -3.86 20.56
N ARG A 180 -6.40 -4.43 19.36
CA ARG A 180 -7.01 -5.73 19.00
C ARG A 180 -6.01 -6.87 19.17
#